data_f7c10b93b9d0023989c3fe5d41a5bddf
#
_entry.id   f7c10b93b9d0023989c3fe5d41a5bddf
#
_cell.length_a   1.000
_cell.length_b   1.000
_cell.length_c   1.000
_cell.angle_alpha   90.00
_cell.angle_beta   90.00
_cell.angle_gamma   90.00
#
_symmetry.space_group_name_H-M   'P 1'
#
loop_
_entity.id
_entity.type
_entity.pdbx_description
1 polymer ?
#
loop_
_entity_poly.entity_id
_entity_poly.type
_entity_poly.pdbx_seq_one_letter_code
_entity_poly.pdbx_strand_id
1 'polypeptide(L)'
;MSTEPTAGTIVLIHGFWVTPRSWEHWIARYESRGYRVIAPAYPGFEVEVEALNADPSPIEALTVPAIVDHLSAVVEEVDSPPILMGHSAGGAFVQLLLDRGYGSAGVAINSAPTEGVAVVPLSQVRAAFPVLKNPANRHRAVGFTHDQWHYAFTNTFSEEESLALYERYHVPASGSIFWGSALANIHPGKDDTYVDYHNDDRAPLLFISGSEDHLMPPKIQRSNAKHYKSNTITEVKEYEGRAHLLPAQDGWQEVADYALEWAEGHAESR
;
A
#
# COMPACT_ATOMS: atom_id res chain seq x y z
N MET A 1 -17.22 -29.28 6.54
CA MET A 1 -17.98 -28.54 5.53
C MET A 1 -17.40 -27.14 5.53
N SER A 2 -16.58 -26.78 4.54
CA SER A 2 -16.15 -25.40 4.34
C SER A 2 -17.37 -24.63 3.87
N THR A 3 -17.84 -23.70 4.68
CA THR A 3 -18.86 -22.74 4.24
C THR A 3 -18.20 -21.85 3.20
N GLU A 4 -18.75 -21.82 1.98
CA GLU A 4 -18.35 -20.85 0.96
C GLU A 4 -18.43 -19.44 1.56
N PRO A 5 -17.45 -18.55 1.27
CA PRO A 5 -17.52 -17.16 1.70
C PRO A 5 -18.80 -16.51 1.15
N THR A 6 -19.62 -15.95 2.01
CA THR A 6 -20.93 -15.38 1.59
C THR A 6 -20.89 -13.86 1.40
N ALA A 7 -19.84 -13.19 1.85
CA ALA A 7 -19.75 -11.72 1.89
C ALA A 7 -18.94 -11.09 0.75
N GLY A 8 -18.34 -11.87 -0.14
CA GLY A 8 -17.52 -11.37 -1.25
C GLY A 8 -16.02 -11.57 -1.03
N THR A 9 -15.21 -10.92 -1.87
CA THR A 9 -13.74 -11.04 -1.82
C THR A 9 -13.09 -9.70 -1.49
N ILE A 10 -12.06 -9.73 -0.64
CA ILE A 10 -11.19 -8.60 -0.33
C ILE A 10 -9.78 -8.95 -0.80
N VAL A 11 -9.13 -8.03 -1.53
CA VAL A 11 -7.73 -8.14 -1.93
C VAL A 11 -6.91 -7.15 -1.12
N LEU A 12 -5.94 -7.65 -0.33
CA LEU A 12 -5.05 -6.86 0.52
C LEU A 12 -3.67 -6.73 -0.13
N ILE A 13 -3.29 -5.52 -0.53
CA ILE A 13 -2.07 -5.23 -1.29
C ILE A 13 -1.05 -4.61 -0.34
N HIS A 14 0.07 -5.31 -0.11
CA HIS A 14 1.10 -4.87 0.84
C HIS A 14 1.94 -3.70 0.32
N GLY A 15 2.65 -3.01 1.22
CA GLY A 15 3.62 -1.97 0.87
C GLY A 15 4.99 -2.52 0.49
N PHE A 16 5.93 -1.61 0.18
CA PHE A 16 7.34 -1.97 0.12
C PHE A 16 7.91 -2.08 1.53
N TRP A 17 9.04 -2.81 1.67
CA TRP A 17 9.70 -3.20 2.91
C TRP A 17 8.92 -4.15 3.82
N VAL A 18 7.76 -4.61 3.36
CA VAL A 18 6.94 -5.65 4.01
C VAL A 18 6.44 -6.66 2.97
N THR A 19 5.90 -7.78 3.43
CA THR A 19 5.31 -8.84 2.60
C THR A 19 3.81 -8.96 2.92
N PRO A 20 3.06 -9.87 2.26
CA PRO A 20 1.68 -10.18 2.65
C PRO A 20 1.51 -10.55 4.13
N ARG A 21 2.58 -11.00 4.81
CA ARG A 21 2.57 -11.29 6.26
C ARG A 21 2.13 -10.08 7.09
N SER A 22 2.36 -8.85 6.62
CA SER A 22 1.92 -7.63 7.32
C SER A 22 0.40 -7.50 7.44
N TRP A 23 -0.36 -8.26 6.67
CA TRP A 23 -1.81 -8.31 6.70
C TRP A 23 -2.40 -9.44 7.53
N GLU A 24 -1.58 -10.29 8.20
CA GLU A 24 -2.05 -11.49 8.88
C GLU A 24 -3.23 -11.27 9.84
N HIS A 25 -3.24 -10.15 10.57
CA HIS A 25 -4.32 -9.81 11.50
C HIS A 25 -5.59 -9.35 10.78
N TRP A 26 -5.46 -8.60 9.68
CA TRP A 26 -6.58 -8.15 8.87
C TRP A 26 -7.21 -9.32 8.11
N ILE A 27 -6.40 -10.24 7.60
CA ILE A 27 -6.87 -11.48 6.97
C ILE A 27 -7.78 -12.23 7.95
N ALA A 28 -7.27 -12.57 9.14
CA ALA A 28 -8.04 -13.30 10.14
C ALA A 28 -9.33 -12.57 10.53
N ARG A 29 -9.28 -11.23 10.64
CA ARG A 29 -10.46 -10.42 10.99
C ARG A 29 -11.53 -10.47 9.91
N TYR A 30 -11.17 -10.28 8.65
CA TYR A 30 -12.13 -10.25 7.54
C TYR A 30 -12.67 -11.65 7.21
N GLU A 31 -11.83 -12.69 7.30
CA GLU A 31 -12.28 -14.08 7.19
C GLU A 31 -13.29 -14.43 8.29
N SER A 32 -13.10 -13.93 9.51
CA SER A 32 -14.08 -14.13 10.61
C SER A 32 -15.42 -13.45 10.35
N ARG A 33 -15.48 -12.50 9.42
CA ARG A 33 -16.70 -11.83 8.94
C ARG A 33 -17.30 -12.46 7.68
N GLY A 34 -16.75 -13.59 7.22
CA GLY A 34 -17.25 -14.35 6.08
C GLY A 34 -16.73 -13.89 4.71
N TYR A 35 -15.68 -13.07 4.66
CA TYR A 35 -15.04 -12.69 3.41
C TYR A 35 -14.02 -13.74 2.96
N ARG A 36 -13.90 -13.92 1.65
CA ARG A 36 -12.69 -14.50 1.06
C ARG A 36 -11.60 -13.41 1.04
N VAL A 37 -10.44 -13.66 1.65
CA VAL A 37 -9.35 -12.70 1.67
C VAL A 37 -8.17 -13.22 0.85
N ILE A 38 -7.68 -12.40 -0.06
CA ILE A 38 -6.50 -12.67 -0.89
C ILE A 38 -5.47 -11.60 -0.57
N ALA A 39 -4.27 -12.01 -0.16
CA ALA A 39 -3.14 -11.11 0.04
C ALA A 39 -2.01 -11.56 -0.91
N PRO A 40 -1.99 -11.08 -2.16
CA PRO A 40 -1.01 -11.53 -3.14
C PRO A 40 0.39 -11.05 -2.80
N ALA A 41 1.37 -11.94 -2.94
CA ALA A 41 2.79 -11.55 -2.97
C ALA A 41 3.13 -10.94 -4.32
N TYR A 42 3.99 -9.92 -4.37
CA TYR A 42 4.55 -9.45 -5.64
C TYR A 42 5.51 -10.47 -6.23
N PRO A 43 5.77 -10.45 -7.55
CA PRO A 43 6.78 -11.32 -8.13
C PRO A 43 8.12 -11.25 -7.39
N GLY A 44 8.63 -12.37 -6.93
CA GLY A 44 9.83 -12.50 -6.10
C GLY A 44 9.59 -12.39 -4.59
N PHE A 45 8.36 -12.07 -4.14
CA PHE A 45 7.97 -12.02 -2.72
C PHE A 45 7.21 -13.27 -2.25
N GLU A 46 7.19 -14.33 -3.05
CA GLU A 46 6.47 -15.58 -2.75
C GLU A 46 7.17 -16.45 -1.70
N VAL A 47 8.25 -15.95 -1.13
CA VAL A 47 9.05 -16.63 -0.09
C VAL A 47 8.91 -15.93 1.26
N GLU A 48 9.37 -16.60 2.32
CA GLU A 48 9.31 -16.08 3.68
C GLU A 48 10.21 -14.84 3.88
N VAL A 49 9.87 -14.00 4.85
CA VAL A 49 10.58 -12.77 5.22
C VAL A 49 12.08 -13.04 5.45
N GLU A 50 12.39 -14.14 6.12
CA GLU A 50 13.75 -14.56 6.45
C GLU A 50 14.56 -14.91 5.20
N ALA A 51 13.92 -15.51 4.20
CA ALA A 51 14.55 -15.86 2.92
C ALA A 51 14.87 -14.61 2.10
N LEU A 52 13.94 -13.65 2.01
CA LEU A 52 14.17 -12.37 1.33
C LEU A 52 15.26 -11.52 2.00
N ASN A 53 15.37 -11.57 3.32
CA ASN A 53 16.45 -10.89 4.04
C ASN A 53 17.80 -11.56 3.80
N ALA A 54 17.83 -12.89 3.60
CA ALA A 54 19.05 -13.62 3.29
C ALA A 54 19.50 -13.45 1.84
N ASP A 55 18.58 -13.43 0.89
CA ASP A 55 18.82 -13.21 -0.54
C ASP A 55 17.71 -12.36 -1.19
N PRO A 56 17.89 -11.04 -1.30
CA PRO A 56 16.92 -10.15 -1.92
C PRO A 56 17.03 -10.08 -3.45
N SER A 57 17.90 -10.85 -4.09
CA SER A 57 18.13 -10.80 -5.54
C SER A 57 16.86 -10.97 -6.39
N PRO A 58 15.85 -11.80 -6.01
CA PRO A 58 14.62 -11.93 -6.78
C PRO A 58 13.83 -10.64 -6.99
N ILE A 59 13.97 -9.68 -6.07
CA ILE A 59 13.18 -8.43 -6.09
C ILE A 59 13.96 -7.22 -6.61
N GLU A 60 15.25 -7.34 -6.91
CA GLU A 60 16.11 -6.20 -7.33
C GLU A 60 15.62 -5.56 -8.63
N ALA A 61 15.18 -6.37 -9.58
CA ALA A 61 14.74 -5.92 -10.90
C ALA A 61 13.21 -5.68 -10.99
N LEU A 62 12.50 -5.72 -9.87
CA LEU A 62 11.06 -5.51 -9.84
C LEU A 62 10.69 -4.11 -10.32
N THR A 63 9.62 -4.00 -11.12
CA THR A 63 9.12 -2.74 -11.67
C THR A 63 7.64 -2.54 -11.31
N VAL A 64 7.18 -1.29 -11.33
CA VAL A 64 5.76 -0.96 -11.10
C VAL A 64 4.85 -1.65 -12.12
N PRO A 65 5.12 -1.62 -13.44
CA PRO A 65 4.29 -2.35 -14.41
C PRO A 65 4.17 -3.84 -14.11
N ALA A 66 5.28 -4.52 -13.78
CA ALA A 66 5.26 -5.95 -13.46
C ALA A 66 4.38 -6.27 -12.24
N ILE A 67 4.42 -5.41 -11.21
CA ILE A 67 3.56 -5.55 -10.03
C ILE A 67 2.09 -5.36 -10.42
N VAL A 68 1.78 -4.27 -11.13
CA VAL A 68 0.38 -3.92 -11.44
C VAL A 68 -0.23 -4.94 -12.40
N ASP A 69 0.52 -5.46 -13.37
CA ASP A 69 0.05 -6.51 -14.27
C ASP A 69 -0.19 -7.83 -13.53
N HIS A 70 0.69 -8.19 -12.58
CA HIS A 70 0.46 -9.34 -11.69
C HIS A 70 -0.79 -9.17 -10.83
N LEU A 71 -0.97 -8.01 -10.20
CA LEU A 71 -2.15 -7.71 -9.39
C LEU A 71 -3.44 -7.70 -10.22
N SER A 72 -3.39 -7.17 -11.46
CA SER A 72 -4.52 -7.22 -12.40
C SER A 72 -4.93 -8.66 -12.67
N ALA A 73 -3.96 -9.54 -12.97
CA ALA A 73 -4.24 -10.96 -13.19
C ALA A 73 -4.88 -11.64 -11.97
N VAL A 74 -4.41 -11.34 -10.75
CA VAL A 74 -5.01 -11.85 -9.51
C VAL A 74 -6.47 -11.40 -9.36
N VAL A 75 -6.76 -10.13 -9.68
CA VAL A 75 -8.13 -9.59 -9.56
C VAL A 75 -9.05 -10.18 -10.64
N GLU A 76 -8.52 -10.43 -11.84
CA GLU A 76 -9.29 -11.06 -12.96
C GLU A 76 -9.70 -12.52 -12.65
N GLU A 77 -9.00 -13.21 -11.76
CA GLU A 77 -9.35 -14.56 -11.32
C GLU A 77 -10.48 -14.59 -10.26
N VAL A 78 -10.97 -13.42 -9.83
CA VAL A 78 -12.04 -13.31 -8.83
C VAL A 78 -13.40 -13.22 -9.54
N ASP A 79 -14.35 -14.06 -9.16
CA ASP A 79 -15.66 -14.20 -9.82
C ASP A 79 -16.50 -12.91 -9.84
N SER A 80 -16.28 -11.99 -8.90
CA SER A 80 -16.96 -10.70 -8.79
C SER A 80 -15.99 -9.61 -8.38
N PRO A 81 -16.22 -8.32 -8.75
CA PRO A 81 -15.32 -7.23 -8.40
C PRO A 81 -15.04 -7.16 -6.90
N PRO A 82 -13.78 -7.38 -6.46
CA PRO A 82 -13.45 -7.40 -5.04
C PRO A 82 -13.34 -5.98 -4.45
N ILE A 83 -13.38 -5.87 -3.12
CA ILE A 83 -12.89 -4.70 -2.41
C ILE A 83 -11.36 -4.74 -2.45
N LEU A 84 -10.73 -3.65 -2.91
CA LEU A 84 -9.28 -3.51 -2.97
C LEU A 84 -8.78 -2.65 -1.81
N MET A 85 -7.90 -3.18 -0.96
CA MET A 85 -7.28 -2.40 0.11
C MET A 85 -5.77 -2.49 -0.01
N GLY A 86 -5.07 -1.35 0.11
CA GLY A 86 -3.62 -1.32 -0.04
C GLY A 86 -2.93 -0.40 0.95
N HIS A 87 -1.78 -0.82 1.45
CA HIS A 87 -0.94 -0.05 2.36
C HIS A 87 0.28 0.51 1.64
N SER A 88 0.63 1.77 1.89
CA SER A 88 1.84 2.41 1.34
C SER A 88 1.88 2.35 -0.19
N ALA A 89 2.88 1.70 -0.80
CA ALA A 89 2.92 1.44 -2.25
C ALA A 89 1.67 0.67 -2.73
N GLY A 90 1.17 -0.28 -1.92
CA GLY A 90 -0.08 -0.99 -2.20
C GLY A 90 -1.28 -0.05 -2.34
N GLY A 91 -1.30 1.07 -1.62
CA GLY A 91 -2.33 2.11 -1.78
C GLY A 91 -2.25 2.83 -3.13
N ALA A 92 -1.04 3.05 -3.68
CA ALA A 92 -0.88 3.56 -5.03
C ALA A 92 -1.34 2.51 -6.07
N PHE A 93 -1.04 1.24 -5.85
CA PHE A 93 -1.50 0.17 -6.74
C PHE A 93 -3.03 -0.01 -6.70
N VAL A 94 -3.68 0.19 -5.56
CA VAL A 94 -5.15 0.28 -5.51
C VAL A 94 -5.66 1.38 -6.45
N GLN A 95 -5.06 2.58 -6.42
CA GLN A 95 -5.46 3.67 -7.30
C GLN A 95 -5.31 3.31 -8.78
N LEU A 96 -4.19 2.67 -9.16
CA LEU A 96 -3.94 2.20 -10.53
C LEU A 96 -4.93 1.12 -10.98
N LEU A 97 -5.26 0.18 -10.10
CA LEU A 97 -6.24 -0.87 -10.39
C LEU A 97 -7.65 -0.31 -10.55
N LEU A 98 -8.07 0.64 -9.71
CA LEU A 98 -9.35 1.33 -9.85
C LEU A 98 -9.44 2.09 -11.18
N ASP A 99 -8.36 2.76 -11.59
CA ASP A 99 -8.30 3.48 -12.86
C ASP A 99 -8.41 2.54 -14.07
N ARG A 100 -7.93 1.30 -13.94
CA ARG A 100 -8.10 0.22 -14.93
C ARG A 100 -9.50 -0.41 -14.91
N GLY A 101 -10.40 0.02 -14.03
CA GLY A 101 -11.77 -0.49 -13.89
C GLY A 101 -11.91 -1.73 -13.00
N TYR A 102 -10.88 -2.10 -12.25
CA TYR A 102 -10.92 -3.22 -11.29
C TYR A 102 -11.52 -2.79 -9.95
N GLY A 103 -12.13 -3.76 -9.24
CA GLY A 103 -12.66 -3.58 -7.89
C GLY A 103 -14.04 -2.92 -7.82
N SER A 104 -14.73 -3.13 -6.71
CA SER A 104 -16.03 -2.51 -6.37
C SER A 104 -15.90 -1.29 -5.47
N ALA A 105 -14.84 -1.23 -4.68
CA ALA A 105 -14.41 -0.09 -3.85
C ALA A 105 -12.92 -0.20 -3.58
N GLY A 106 -12.25 0.93 -3.31
CA GLY A 106 -10.84 0.97 -2.96
C GLY A 106 -10.56 1.67 -1.64
N VAL A 107 -9.61 1.15 -0.85
CA VAL A 107 -9.09 1.78 0.36
C VAL A 107 -7.57 1.88 0.28
N ALA A 108 -7.05 3.09 0.28
CA ALA A 108 -5.62 3.39 0.18
C ALA A 108 -5.10 3.90 1.54
N ILE A 109 -4.38 3.04 2.27
CA ILE A 109 -3.94 3.29 3.64
C ILE A 109 -2.50 3.81 3.63
N ASN A 110 -2.28 5.01 4.18
CA ASN A 110 -0.96 5.67 4.17
C ASN A 110 -0.29 5.58 2.78
N SER A 111 -1.08 5.86 1.74
CA SER A 111 -0.72 5.58 0.34
C SER A 111 0.49 6.35 -0.14
N ALA A 112 1.33 5.69 -0.93
CA ALA A 112 2.30 6.39 -1.75
C ALA A 112 1.59 7.32 -2.77
N PRO A 113 2.26 8.41 -3.20
CA PRO A 113 1.70 9.30 -4.20
C PRO A 113 1.67 8.64 -5.59
N THR A 114 0.67 8.99 -6.39
CA THR A 114 0.62 8.70 -7.83
C THR A 114 1.15 9.90 -8.63
N GLU A 115 1.37 9.73 -9.93
CA GLU A 115 1.91 10.78 -10.81
C GLU A 115 1.14 12.11 -10.65
N GLY A 116 1.86 13.22 -10.63
CA GLY A 116 1.30 14.57 -10.46
C GLY A 116 1.23 15.05 -9.01
N VAL A 117 1.29 14.15 -8.02
CA VAL A 117 1.31 14.51 -6.61
C VAL A 117 2.73 14.91 -6.16
N ALA A 118 3.07 16.18 -6.36
CA ALA A 118 4.42 16.72 -6.15
C ALA A 118 4.67 17.25 -4.72
N VAL A 119 4.05 16.64 -3.70
CA VAL A 119 4.25 17.05 -2.30
C VAL A 119 5.35 16.18 -1.67
N VAL A 120 6.44 16.82 -1.25
CA VAL A 120 7.61 16.13 -0.66
C VAL A 120 7.88 16.71 0.74
N PRO A 121 7.26 16.18 1.80
CA PRO A 121 7.52 16.60 3.19
C PRO A 121 8.94 16.27 3.65
N LEU A 122 9.49 17.08 4.57
CA LEU A 122 10.84 16.84 5.10
C LEU A 122 10.99 15.50 5.82
N SER A 123 9.93 15.04 6.52
CA SER A 123 9.92 13.71 7.16
C SER A 123 10.06 12.59 6.14
N GLN A 124 9.37 12.70 4.99
CA GLN A 124 9.49 11.74 3.88
C GLN A 124 10.90 11.72 3.31
N VAL A 125 11.50 12.90 3.07
CA VAL A 125 12.89 13.00 2.58
C VAL A 125 13.84 12.29 3.53
N ARG A 126 13.70 12.51 4.84
CA ARG A 126 14.51 11.84 5.85
C ARG A 126 14.26 10.33 5.88
N ALA A 127 13.01 9.89 5.78
CA ALA A 127 12.66 8.46 5.76
C ALA A 127 13.20 7.76 4.49
N ALA A 128 13.13 8.40 3.32
CA ALA A 128 13.62 7.85 2.06
C ALA A 128 15.14 7.99 1.86
N PHE A 129 15.80 8.83 2.66
CA PHE A 129 17.23 9.13 2.50
C PHE A 129 18.15 7.90 2.48
N PRO A 130 17.95 6.83 3.30
CA PRO A 130 18.77 5.62 3.24
C PRO A 130 18.82 5.00 1.83
N VAL A 131 17.73 5.06 1.09
CA VAL A 131 17.63 4.53 -0.28
C VAL A 131 18.24 5.51 -1.29
N LEU A 132 17.87 6.80 -1.20
CA LEU A 132 18.18 7.80 -2.21
C LEU A 132 19.60 8.40 -2.09
N LYS A 133 20.27 8.26 -0.95
CA LYS A 133 21.63 8.81 -0.74
C LYS A 133 22.72 8.22 -1.65
N ASN A 134 22.50 7.03 -2.21
CA ASN A 134 23.46 6.36 -3.08
C ASN A 134 22.81 5.98 -4.42
N PRO A 135 23.22 6.59 -5.54
CA PRO A 135 22.69 6.29 -6.88
C PRO A 135 22.84 4.82 -7.29
N ALA A 136 23.80 4.07 -6.74
CA ALA A 136 23.96 2.65 -7.02
C ALA A 136 22.79 1.81 -6.47
N ASN A 137 22.06 2.33 -5.49
CA ASN A 137 20.88 1.67 -4.92
C ASN A 137 19.76 1.45 -5.95
N ARG A 138 19.74 2.21 -7.07
CA ARG A 138 18.77 2.00 -8.17
C ARG A 138 18.87 0.61 -8.83
N HIS A 139 19.91 -0.14 -8.55
CA HIS A 139 20.14 -1.48 -9.11
C HIS A 139 20.21 -2.55 -8.03
N ARG A 140 19.72 -2.27 -6.83
CA ARG A 140 19.78 -3.17 -5.68
C ARG A 140 18.47 -3.14 -4.90
N ALA A 141 18.21 -4.20 -4.18
CA ALA A 141 17.26 -4.16 -3.09
C ALA A 141 17.91 -3.50 -1.86
N VAL A 142 17.18 -2.60 -1.20
CA VAL A 142 17.66 -1.80 -0.08
C VAL A 142 16.73 -1.97 1.11
N GLY A 143 17.27 -2.45 2.23
CA GLY A 143 16.58 -2.54 3.51
C GLY A 143 16.83 -1.32 4.40
N PHE A 144 16.08 -1.22 5.46
CA PHE A 144 16.33 -0.29 6.58
C PHE A 144 17.08 -1.00 7.70
N THR A 145 17.91 -0.25 8.45
CA THR A 145 18.28 -0.65 9.81
C THR A 145 17.07 -0.50 10.74
N HIS A 146 17.10 -1.11 11.94
CA HIS A 146 16.01 -0.95 12.91
C HIS A 146 15.73 0.53 13.24
N ASP A 147 16.75 1.37 13.47
CA ASP A 147 16.58 2.80 13.75
C ASP A 147 15.88 3.54 12.58
N GLN A 148 16.24 3.20 11.34
CA GLN A 148 15.62 3.77 10.14
C GLN A 148 14.16 3.32 9.99
N TRP A 149 13.91 2.05 10.27
CA TRP A 149 12.56 1.49 10.32
C TRP A 149 11.72 2.13 11.41
N HIS A 150 12.26 2.23 12.63
CA HIS A 150 11.58 2.89 13.73
C HIS A 150 11.19 4.32 13.36
N TYR A 151 12.10 5.10 12.80
CA TYR A 151 11.78 6.45 12.35
C TYR A 151 10.70 6.49 11.25
N ALA A 152 10.77 5.59 10.27
CA ALA A 152 9.93 5.67 9.06
C ALA A 152 8.57 4.99 9.22
N PHE A 153 8.50 3.87 9.96
CA PHE A 153 7.33 2.99 10.03
C PHE A 153 6.65 2.96 11.39
N THR A 154 7.42 3.03 12.48
CA THR A 154 6.96 2.72 13.84
C THR A 154 7.34 3.79 14.87
N ASN A 155 7.43 5.05 14.44
CA ASN A 155 7.90 6.18 15.26
C ASN A 155 7.03 6.49 16.49
N THR A 156 5.83 5.93 16.60
CA THR A 156 4.91 6.06 17.75
C THR A 156 4.85 4.80 18.61
N PHE A 157 5.58 3.75 18.23
CA PHE A 157 5.66 2.49 18.99
C PHE A 157 6.79 2.56 20.02
N SER A 158 6.76 1.70 21.03
CA SER A 158 7.93 1.49 21.87
C SER A 158 9.07 0.85 21.06
N GLU A 159 10.32 1.00 21.54
CA GLU A 159 11.48 0.35 20.91
C GLU A 159 11.36 -1.17 20.83
N GLU A 160 10.79 -1.79 21.88
CA GLU A 160 10.59 -3.24 21.94
C GLU A 160 9.57 -3.71 20.90
N GLU A 161 8.42 -3.04 20.80
CA GLU A 161 7.39 -3.33 19.79
C GLU A 161 7.92 -3.08 18.39
N SER A 162 8.64 -1.97 18.18
CA SER A 162 9.25 -1.64 16.90
C SER A 162 10.24 -2.71 16.45
N LEU A 163 11.08 -3.20 17.36
CA LEU A 163 12.05 -4.27 17.05
C LEU A 163 11.35 -5.58 16.71
N ALA A 164 10.33 -5.98 17.47
CA ALA A 164 9.57 -7.19 17.21
C ALA A 164 8.88 -7.16 15.84
N LEU A 165 8.30 -6.01 15.45
CA LEU A 165 7.66 -5.82 14.15
C LEU A 165 8.67 -5.72 13.01
N TYR A 166 9.84 -5.13 13.26
CA TYR A 166 10.95 -5.10 12.31
C TYR A 166 11.43 -6.53 11.98
N GLU A 167 11.69 -7.34 12.98
CA GLU A 167 12.12 -8.73 12.81
C GLU A 167 11.06 -9.59 12.10
N ARG A 168 9.77 -9.29 12.35
CA ARG A 168 8.66 -10.06 11.78
C ARG A 168 8.33 -9.70 10.33
N TYR A 169 8.40 -8.43 9.96
CA TYR A 169 7.83 -7.94 8.70
C TYR A 169 8.83 -7.34 7.73
N HIS A 170 9.96 -6.78 8.23
CA HIS A 170 10.87 -6.05 7.37
C HIS A 170 11.58 -6.96 6.36
N VAL A 171 11.55 -6.49 5.10
CA VAL A 171 12.36 -7.03 4.00
C VAL A 171 12.97 -5.89 3.20
N PRO A 172 14.05 -6.10 2.42
CA PRO A 172 14.51 -5.10 1.45
C PRO A 172 13.45 -4.79 0.39
N ALA A 173 13.55 -3.64 -0.26
CA ALA A 173 12.70 -3.25 -1.38
C ALA A 173 13.54 -2.83 -2.59
N SER A 174 12.98 -3.00 -3.80
CA SER A 174 13.64 -2.62 -5.05
C SER A 174 13.96 -1.13 -5.09
N GLY A 175 15.23 -0.80 -5.15
CA GLY A 175 15.67 0.59 -5.26
C GLY A 175 15.33 1.22 -6.61
N SER A 176 15.16 0.42 -7.68
CA SER A 176 14.78 0.91 -9.00
C SER A 176 13.42 1.62 -8.96
N ILE A 177 12.45 1.07 -8.24
CA ILE A 177 11.11 1.65 -8.09
C ILE A 177 11.18 2.99 -7.35
N PHE A 178 11.96 3.06 -6.24
CA PHE A 178 12.12 4.32 -5.50
C PHE A 178 12.80 5.41 -6.31
N TRP A 179 13.85 5.07 -7.05
CA TRP A 179 14.52 6.02 -7.92
C TRP A 179 13.63 6.41 -9.11
N GLY A 180 12.86 5.49 -9.67
CA GLY A 180 11.85 5.77 -10.69
C GLY A 180 10.83 6.77 -10.19
N SER A 181 10.18 6.49 -9.06
CA SER A 181 9.16 7.36 -8.44
C SER A 181 9.72 8.74 -8.03
N ALA A 182 10.97 8.82 -7.55
CA ALA A 182 11.61 10.09 -7.22
C ALA A 182 11.89 10.98 -8.47
N LEU A 183 12.05 10.37 -9.63
CA LEU A 183 12.33 11.05 -10.90
C LEU A 183 11.09 11.24 -11.78
N ALA A 184 9.99 10.58 -11.45
CA ALA A 184 8.76 10.55 -12.22
C ALA A 184 8.23 11.93 -12.59
N ASN A 185 8.12 12.82 -11.61
CA ASN A 185 7.63 14.19 -11.84
C ASN A 185 8.61 15.12 -12.55
N ILE A 186 9.79 14.63 -12.96
CA ILE A 186 10.81 15.41 -13.66
C ILE A 186 10.77 15.14 -15.16
N HIS A 187 10.21 14.01 -15.60
CA HIS A 187 10.15 13.63 -17.00
C HIS A 187 8.78 13.99 -17.62
N PRO A 188 8.73 14.59 -18.81
CA PRO A 188 7.47 14.80 -19.50
C PRO A 188 6.92 13.47 -20.03
N GLY A 189 5.67 13.18 -19.75
CA GLY A 189 4.98 11.97 -20.21
C GLY A 189 4.25 11.26 -19.08
N LYS A 190 3.50 10.22 -19.41
CA LYS A 190 2.85 9.36 -18.43
C LYS A 190 3.89 8.42 -17.81
N ASP A 191 3.95 8.44 -16.50
CA ASP A 191 4.79 7.59 -15.69
C ASP A 191 4.08 6.26 -15.37
N ASP A 192 4.83 5.29 -14.86
CA ASP A 192 4.32 3.99 -14.41
C ASP A 192 3.25 4.10 -13.30
N THR A 193 3.16 5.26 -12.63
CA THR A 193 2.17 5.55 -11.59
C THR A 193 1.06 6.51 -12.05
N TYR A 194 0.92 6.72 -13.37
CA TYR A 194 -0.13 7.57 -13.94
C TYR A 194 -1.52 7.02 -13.63
N VAL A 195 -2.42 7.93 -13.24
CA VAL A 195 -3.85 7.70 -13.02
C VAL A 195 -4.64 8.79 -13.76
N ASP A 196 -5.71 8.43 -14.44
CA ASP A 196 -6.66 9.43 -14.94
C ASP A 196 -7.56 9.92 -13.80
N TYR A 197 -7.22 11.05 -13.25
CA TYR A 197 -7.98 11.65 -12.15
C TYR A 197 -9.39 12.14 -12.54
N HIS A 198 -9.74 12.12 -13.83
CA HIS A 198 -11.06 12.44 -14.36
C HIS A 198 -11.89 11.21 -14.71
N ASN A 199 -11.36 10.01 -14.46
CA ASN A 199 -12.07 8.76 -14.75
C ASN A 199 -13.32 8.61 -13.87
N ASP A 200 -14.49 8.81 -14.48
CA ASP A 200 -15.80 8.67 -13.82
C ASP A 200 -16.25 7.20 -13.71
N ASP A 201 -15.59 6.28 -14.43
CA ASP A 201 -15.92 4.85 -14.46
C ASP A 201 -15.19 4.03 -13.37
N ARG A 202 -14.29 4.64 -12.60
CA ARG A 202 -13.61 3.97 -11.49
C ARG A 202 -14.55 3.72 -10.31
N ALA A 203 -14.23 2.76 -9.47
CA ALA A 203 -14.94 2.57 -8.21
C ALA A 203 -14.61 3.66 -7.16
N PRO A 204 -15.46 3.85 -6.12
CA PRO A 204 -15.20 4.76 -4.99
C PRO A 204 -13.87 4.49 -4.30
N LEU A 205 -13.22 5.55 -3.78
CA LEU A 205 -11.89 5.49 -3.17
C LEU A 205 -11.86 6.22 -1.83
N LEU A 206 -11.41 5.52 -0.79
CA LEU A 206 -11.08 6.07 0.52
C LEU A 206 -9.57 6.13 0.72
N PHE A 207 -9.06 7.29 1.13
CA PHE A 207 -7.73 7.41 1.70
C PHE A 207 -7.81 7.36 3.23
N ILE A 208 -7.05 6.47 3.85
CA ILE A 208 -6.83 6.43 5.30
C ILE A 208 -5.41 6.93 5.58
N SER A 209 -5.28 7.82 6.57
CA SER A 209 -4.02 8.46 6.92
C SER A 209 -3.75 8.42 8.42
N GLY A 210 -2.52 8.04 8.80
CA GLY A 210 -2.02 8.25 10.16
C GLY A 210 -1.41 9.64 10.34
N SER A 211 -1.77 10.37 11.41
CA SER A 211 -1.30 11.75 11.63
C SER A 211 0.22 11.83 11.86
N GLU A 212 0.81 10.76 12.39
CA GLU A 212 2.23 10.67 12.74
C GLU A 212 3.06 9.91 11.68
N ASP A 213 2.50 9.66 10.51
CA ASP A 213 3.23 8.99 9.42
C ASP A 213 4.39 9.86 8.91
N HIS A 214 5.62 9.40 9.10
CA HIS A 214 6.81 10.10 8.63
C HIS A 214 7.14 9.82 7.17
N LEU A 215 6.72 8.65 6.63
CA LEU A 215 7.02 8.24 5.26
C LEU A 215 6.00 8.78 4.27
N MET A 216 4.71 8.66 4.58
CA MET A 216 3.59 9.14 3.75
C MET A 216 2.65 10.05 4.56
N PRO A 217 3.13 11.21 5.04
CA PRO A 217 2.36 12.10 5.93
C PRO A 217 0.98 12.47 5.39
N PRO A 218 0.03 12.87 6.25
CA PRO A 218 -1.35 13.23 5.87
C PRO A 218 -1.46 14.23 4.72
N LYS A 219 -0.47 15.12 4.59
CA LYS A 219 -0.40 16.09 3.50
C LYS A 219 -0.34 15.41 2.12
N ILE A 220 0.32 14.23 2.03
CA ILE A 220 0.36 13.44 0.79
C ILE A 220 -1.02 12.88 0.50
N GLN A 221 -1.71 12.29 1.50
CA GLN A 221 -3.04 11.71 1.32
C GLN A 221 -4.07 12.76 0.88
N ARG A 222 -4.06 13.92 1.54
CA ARG A 222 -4.90 15.06 1.15
C ARG A 222 -4.56 15.60 -0.24
N SER A 223 -3.28 15.54 -0.67
CA SER A 223 -2.89 15.93 -2.01
C SER A 223 -3.32 14.90 -3.04
N ASN A 224 -3.12 13.60 -2.79
CA ASN A 224 -3.65 12.52 -3.64
C ASN A 224 -5.15 12.74 -3.90
N ALA A 225 -5.95 12.84 -2.83
CA ALA A 225 -7.40 13.00 -2.93
C ALA A 225 -7.81 14.26 -3.72
N LYS A 226 -7.08 15.38 -3.57
CA LYS A 226 -7.37 16.63 -4.29
C LYS A 226 -7.14 16.55 -5.80
N HIS A 227 -6.33 15.60 -6.27
CA HIS A 227 -6.11 15.41 -7.70
C HIS A 227 -7.34 14.81 -8.39
N TYR A 228 -8.11 13.98 -7.70
CA TYR A 228 -9.34 13.40 -8.23
C TYR A 228 -10.38 14.48 -8.52
N LYS A 229 -10.83 14.53 -9.77
CA LYS A 229 -11.81 15.49 -10.32
C LYS A 229 -13.02 14.79 -10.92
N SER A 230 -13.02 13.45 -10.91
CA SER A 230 -14.15 12.64 -11.32
C SER A 230 -15.35 12.86 -10.37
N ASN A 231 -16.55 12.52 -10.86
CA ASN A 231 -17.79 12.57 -10.06
C ASN A 231 -17.87 11.41 -9.06
N THR A 232 -16.99 10.40 -9.18
CA THR A 232 -16.95 9.26 -8.28
C THR A 232 -16.36 9.65 -6.92
N ILE A 233 -16.94 9.09 -5.86
CA ILE A 233 -16.59 9.40 -4.47
C ILE A 233 -15.08 9.22 -4.23
N THR A 234 -14.48 10.22 -3.60
CA THR A 234 -13.12 10.18 -3.06
C THR A 234 -13.12 10.86 -1.70
N GLU A 235 -12.80 10.12 -0.65
CA GLU A 235 -12.80 10.60 0.72
C GLU A 235 -11.45 10.42 1.41
N VAL A 236 -11.23 11.16 2.49
CA VAL A 236 -10.03 11.06 3.33
C VAL A 236 -10.46 10.93 4.79
N LYS A 237 -9.96 9.90 5.46
CA LYS A 237 -10.08 9.70 6.91
C LYS A 237 -8.71 9.76 7.55
N GLU A 238 -8.51 10.65 8.50
CA GLU A 238 -7.27 10.77 9.27
C GLU A 238 -7.47 10.18 10.68
N TYR A 239 -6.49 9.41 11.13
CA TYR A 239 -6.43 8.83 12.48
C TYR A 239 -5.28 9.45 13.26
N GLU A 240 -5.61 10.05 14.40
CA GLU A 240 -4.65 10.70 15.27
C GLU A 240 -3.70 9.70 15.95
N GLY A 241 -2.42 10.07 16.07
CA GLY A 241 -1.41 9.25 16.75
C GLY A 241 -0.96 8.00 15.99
N ARG A 242 -1.37 7.81 14.73
CA ARG A 242 -1.03 6.63 13.94
C ARG A 242 0.21 6.87 13.08
N ALA A 243 1.16 5.91 13.13
CA ALA A 243 2.38 5.88 12.34
C ALA A 243 2.16 5.26 10.95
N HIS A 244 3.24 5.10 10.17
CA HIS A 244 3.17 4.49 8.84
C HIS A 244 2.69 3.03 8.88
N LEU A 245 3.16 2.23 9.84
CA LEU A 245 2.73 0.84 10.02
C LEU A 245 1.38 0.74 10.75
N LEU A 246 0.45 1.64 10.43
CA LEU A 246 -0.90 1.70 10.97
C LEU A 246 -1.63 0.34 10.95
N PRO A 247 -1.51 -0.51 9.91
CA PRO A 247 -2.18 -1.82 9.91
C PRO A 247 -1.76 -2.79 11.02
N ALA A 248 -0.60 -2.58 11.63
CA ALA A 248 -0.10 -3.41 12.74
C ALA A 248 -0.01 -2.64 14.07
N GLN A 249 -0.39 -1.36 14.10
CA GLN A 249 -0.37 -0.54 15.31
C GLN A 249 -1.52 -0.92 16.25
N ASP A 250 -1.28 -0.91 17.55
CA ASP A 250 -2.34 -1.23 18.55
C ASP A 250 -3.62 -0.41 18.28
N GLY A 251 -4.78 -1.07 18.34
CA GLY A 251 -6.06 -0.50 17.91
C GLY A 251 -6.30 -0.49 16.39
N TRP A 252 -5.50 -1.25 15.61
CA TRP A 252 -5.70 -1.42 14.16
C TRP A 252 -7.10 -1.93 13.80
N GLN A 253 -7.77 -2.61 14.72
CA GLN A 253 -9.13 -3.16 14.52
C GLN A 253 -10.14 -2.07 14.16
N GLU A 254 -10.08 -0.93 14.83
CA GLU A 254 -10.94 0.23 14.54
C GLU A 254 -10.78 0.68 13.09
N VAL A 255 -9.54 0.74 12.62
CA VAL A 255 -9.24 1.16 11.25
C VAL A 255 -9.70 0.12 10.24
N ALA A 256 -9.48 -1.17 10.54
CA ALA A 256 -9.91 -2.27 9.68
C ALA A 256 -11.45 -2.31 9.55
N ASP A 257 -12.16 -2.11 10.66
CA ASP A 257 -13.63 -2.09 10.66
C ASP A 257 -14.16 -0.91 9.86
N TYR A 258 -13.63 0.29 10.10
CA TYR A 258 -14.03 1.47 9.35
C TYR A 258 -13.75 1.33 7.85
N ALA A 259 -12.59 0.79 7.48
CA ALA A 259 -12.23 0.54 6.08
C ALA A 259 -13.23 -0.40 5.39
N LEU A 260 -13.62 -1.47 6.09
CA LEU A 260 -14.61 -2.42 5.57
C LEU A 260 -16.01 -1.80 5.48
N GLU A 261 -16.50 -1.19 6.56
CA GLU A 261 -17.83 -0.56 6.61
C GLU A 261 -17.98 0.53 5.54
N TRP A 262 -16.93 1.34 5.35
CA TRP A 262 -16.94 2.34 4.30
C TRP A 262 -17.00 1.68 2.91
N ALA A 263 -16.18 0.67 2.67
CA ALA A 263 -16.14 -0.01 1.39
C ALA A 263 -17.46 -0.72 1.07
N GLU A 264 -18.09 -1.42 2.05
CA GLU A 264 -19.41 -2.03 1.91
C GLU A 264 -20.50 -1.01 1.58
N GLY A 265 -20.46 0.16 2.25
CA GLY A 265 -21.43 1.23 2.06
C GLY A 265 -21.33 1.93 0.70
N HIS A 266 -20.20 1.79 0.01
CA HIS A 266 -19.90 2.49 -1.25
C HIS A 266 -19.61 1.53 -2.41
N ALA A 267 -19.51 0.22 -2.16
CA ALA A 267 -19.28 -0.78 -3.20
C ALA A 267 -20.43 -0.74 -4.22
N GLU A 268 -20.06 -0.46 -5.46
CA GLU A 268 -21.04 -0.50 -6.56
C GLU A 268 -21.28 -1.95 -6.95
N SER A 269 -22.55 -2.34 -7.01
CA SER A 269 -22.97 -3.56 -7.67
C SER A 269 -22.89 -3.32 -9.19
N ARG A 270 -21.77 -3.73 -9.79
CA ARG A 270 -21.57 -3.73 -11.24
C ARG A 270 -22.06 -5.01 -11.88
#